data_fcae58aab2d3a26ca330dda1c4928b45
#
_entry.id   fcae58aab2d3a26ca330dda1c4928b45
#
_cell.length_a   1.000
_cell.length_b   1.000
_cell.length_c   1.000
_cell.angle_alpha   90.00
_cell.angle_beta   90.00
_cell.angle_gamma   90.00
#
_symmetry.space_group_name_H-M   'P 1'
#
loop_
_entity.id
_entity.type
_entity.pdbx_description
1 polymer ?
#
loop_
_entity_poly.entity_id
_entity_poly.type
_entity_poly.pdbx_seq_one_letter_code
_entity_poly.pdbx_strand_id
1 'polypeptide(L)'
;MIPSGATAIVGAAESTEIGAVPNMSSVGLAIDAAANAMSDAGISASDIDGFTCGYFPVADMSRQLGIFPKWADNTVVGGCSWFFQLRNAVAAIHAGYCNTVLIV
;
A
#
# COMPACT_ATOMS: atom_id res chain seq x y z
N MET A 1 -7.38 11.96 -19.89
CA MET A 1 -7.20 12.63 -18.59
C MET A 1 -8.02 11.93 -17.53
N ILE A 2 -7.44 11.71 -16.35
CA ILE A 2 -8.18 11.12 -15.22
C ILE A 2 -9.07 12.20 -14.61
N PRO A 3 -10.39 11.99 -14.53
CA PRO A 3 -11.27 13.00 -13.96
C PRO A 3 -11.06 13.17 -12.47
N SER A 4 -11.34 14.38 -11.97
CA SER A 4 -11.31 14.67 -10.55
C SER A 4 -12.32 13.81 -9.81
N GLY A 5 -11.94 13.26 -8.66
CA GLY A 5 -12.79 12.39 -7.85
C GLY A 5 -12.92 10.97 -8.38
N ALA A 6 -12.09 10.55 -9.35
CA ALA A 6 -12.13 9.19 -9.88
C ALA A 6 -11.64 8.13 -8.89
N THR A 7 -10.80 8.53 -7.93
CA THR A 7 -10.28 7.67 -6.86
C THR A 7 -10.39 8.38 -5.53
N ALA A 8 -10.29 7.63 -4.44
CA ALA A 8 -10.33 8.17 -3.09
C ALA A 8 -9.32 7.43 -2.21
N ILE A 9 -8.75 8.14 -1.24
CA ILE A 9 -8.00 7.52 -0.15
C ILE A 9 -9.03 7.15 0.93
N VAL A 10 -9.17 5.86 1.19
CA VAL A 10 -10.21 5.34 2.09
C VAL A 10 -9.67 4.93 3.46
N GLY A 11 -8.37 4.84 3.60
CA GLY A 11 -7.71 4.53 4.87
C GLY A 11 -6.26 4.97 4.85
N ALA A 12 -5.77 5.36 6.01
CA ALA A 12 -4.37 5.72 6.22
C ALA A 12 -4.01 5.48 7.68
N ALA A 13 -2.84 4.93 7.92
CA ALA A 13 -2.36 4.68 9.27
C ALA A 13 -0.85 4.55 9.31
N GLU A 14 -0.32 4.65 10.50
CA GLU A 14 1.07 4.39 10.82
C GLU A 14 1.17 3.09 11.64
N SER A 15 2.40 2.71 11.98
CA SER A 15 2.61 1.60 12.92
C SER A 15 1.97 1.93 14.29
N THR A 16 1.60 0.90 15.02
CA THR A 16 0.93 1.04 16.33
C THR A 16 1.80 1.83 17.32
N GLU A 17 3.10 1.53 17.34
CA GLU A 17 4.06 2.28 18.13
C GLU A 17 4.93 3.15 17.23
N ILE A 18 5.18 4.38 17.67
CA ILE A 18 5.97 5.38 16.94
C ILE A 18 7.27 5.63 17.69
N GLY A 19 8.34 5.85 16.95
CA GLY A 19 9.67 6.10 17.49
C GLY A 19 10.53 4.85 17.52
N ALA A 20 11.28 4.66 18.60
CA ALA A 20 12.13 3.48 18.74
C ALA A 20 11.29 2.26 19.13
N VAL A 21 11.22 1.27 18.25
CA VAL A 21 10.47 0.03 18.47
C VAL A 21 11.44 -1.15 18.30
N PRO A 22 12.29 -1.43 19.31
CA PRO A 22 13.40 -2.36 19.16
C PRO A 22 12.99 -3.83 19.00
N ASN A 23 11.76 -4.18 19.33
CA ASN A 23 11.23 -5.54 19.24
C ASN A 23 10.57 -5.86 17.88
N MET A 24 10.57 -4.91 16.94
CA MET A 24 9.99 -5.12 15.61
C MET A 24 11.03 -4.86 14.52
N SER A 25 11.01 -5.68 13.48
CA SER A 25 11.82 -5.45 12.28
C SER A 25 11.17 -4.38 11.40
N SER A 26 11.91 -3.86 10.40
CA SER A 26 11.35 -2.93 9.41
C SER A 26 10.17 -3.54 8.67
N VAL A 27 10.26 -4.81 8.30
CA VAL A 27 9.15 -5.55 7.66
C VAL A 27 7.97 -5.66 8.63
N GLY A 28 8.23 -5.96 9.89
CA GLY A 28 7.19 -6.04 10.92
C GLY A 28 6.45 -4.71 11.09
N LEU A 29 7.17 -3.59 11.11
CA LEU A 29 6.56 -2.25 11.18
C LEU A 29 5.70 -1.96 9.95
N ALA A 30 6.17 -2.33 8.77
CA ALA A 30 5.40 -2.14 7.53
C ALA A 30 4.11 -2.97 7.54
N ILE A 31 4.18 -4.22 7.99
CA ILE A 31 3.00 -5.10 8.10
C ILE A 31 2.00 -4.54 9.13
N ASP A 32 2.49 -4.07 10.26
CA ASP A 32 1.66 -3.47 11.30
C ASP A 32 0.94 -2.21 10.78
N ALA A 33 1.66 -1.33 10.12
CA ALA A 33 1.08 -0.13 9.50
C ALA A 33 0.04 -0.49 8.43
N ALA A 34 0.33 -1.48 7.60
CA ALA A 34 -0.60 -1.96 6.58
C ALA A 34 -1.88 -2.53 7.20
N ALA A 35 -1.76 -3.33 8.25
CA ALA A 35 -2.90 -3.87 8.97
C ALA A 35 -3.76 -2.75 9.57
N ASN A 36 -3.13 -1.75 10.15
CA ASN A 36 -3.83 -0.58 10.71
C ASN A 36 -4.55 0.23 9.63
N ALA A 37 -3.95 0.41 8.45
CA ALA A 37 -4.58 1.09 7.33
C ALA A 37 -5.79 0.32 6.79
N MET A 38 -5.69 -1.00 6.67
CA MET A 38 -6.81 -1.84 6.28
C MET A 38 -7.95 -1.77 7.29
N SER A 39 -7.62 -1.78 8.57
CA SER A 39 -8.60 -1.63 9.65
C SER A 39 -9.30 -0.26 9.58
N ASP A 40 -8.55 0.80 9.34
CA ASP A 40 -9.10 2.15 9.17
C ASP A 40 -10.06 2.22 7.98
N ALA A 41 -9.73 1.58 6.88
CA ALA A 41 -10.58 1.52 5.70
C ALA A 41 -11.77 0.54 5.85
N GLY A 42 -11.76 -0.34 6.84
CA GLY A 42 -12.78 -1.35 7.02
C GLY A 42 -12.75 -2.47 5.97
N ILE A 43 -11.56 -2.77 5.43
CA ILE A 43 -11.36 -3.80 4.42
C ILE A 43 -10.38 -4.86 4.90
N SER A 44 -10.38 -6.00 4.22
CA SER A 44 -9.43 -7.09 4.46
C SER A 44 -8.45 -7.23 3.30
N ALA A 45 -7.41 -8.04 3.49
CA ALA A 45 -6.43 -8.31 2.44
C ALA A 45 -7.06 -8.88 1.16
N SER A 46 -8.15 -9.63 1.28
CA SER A 46 -8.86 -10.21 0.13
C SER A 46 -9.58 -9.17 -0.73
N ASP A 47 -9.81 -7.97 -0.20
CA ASP A 47 -10.43 -6.86 -0.94
C ASP A 47 -9.41 -6.08 -1.78
N ILE A 48 -8.12 -6.30 -1.54
CA ILE A 48 -7.03 -5.57 -2.19
C ILE A 48 -6.55 -6.36 -3.41
N ASP A 49 -6.59 -5.74 -4.58
CA ASP A 49 -6.16 -6.33 -5.85
C ASP A 49 -5.01 -5.56 -6.51
N GLY A 50 -4.55 -4.49 -5.90
CA GLY A 50 -3.35 -3.76 -6.29
C GLY A 50 -2.42 -3.53 -5.10
N PHE A 51 -1.11 -3.59 -5.34
CA PHE A 51 -0.13 -3.42 -4.27
C PHE A 51 1.11 -2.70 -4.76
N THR A 52 1.58 -1.75 -3.99
CA THR A 52 2.87 -1.10 -4.23
C THR A 52 3.59 -0.84 -2.92
N CYS A 53 4.89 -1.02 -2.93
CA CYS A 53 5.74 -0.69 -1.79
C CYS A 53 7.06 -0.11 -2.27
N GLY A 54 7.79 0.52 -1.36
CA GLY A 54 9.09 1.10 -1.66
C GLY A 54 10.23 0.13 -1.39
N TYR A 55 10.72 0.09 -0.21
CA TYR A 55 12.02 -0.48 0.18
C TYR A 55 12.02 -1.99 0.42
N PHE A 56 10.99 -2.70 0.01
CA PHE A 56 10.86 -4.14 0.19
C PHE A 56 10.52 -4.82 -1.14
N PRO A 57 10.90 -6.09 -1.33
CA PRO A 57 10.45 -6.85 -2.50
C PRO A 57 8.92 -6.98 -2.50
N VAL A 58 8.30 -6.57 -3.58
CA VAL A 58 6.84 -6.52 -3.72
C VAL A 58 6.21 -7.91 -3.53
N ALA A 59 6.78 -8.93 -4.14
CA ALA A 59 6.23 -10.29 -4.06
C ALA A 59 6.26 -10.83 -2.64
N ASP A 60 7.34 -10.57 -1.90
CA ASP A 60 7.46 -11.03 -0.52
C ASP A 60 6.50 -10.31 0.41
N MET A 61 6.40 -8.99 0.27
CA MET A 61 5.50 -8.18 1.10
C MET A 61 4.04 -8.51 0.85
N SER A 62 3.63 -8.62 -0.41
CA SER A 62 2.25 -8.96 -0.73
C SER A 62 1.86 -10.32 -0.18
N ARG A 63 2.76 -11.30 -0.28
CA ARG A 63 2.52 -12.64 0.26
C ARG A 63 2.40 -12.63 1.78
N GLN A 64 3.27 -11.91 2.49
CA GLN A 64 3.20 -11.80 3.95
C GLN A 64 1.92 -11.12 4.41
N LEU A 65 1.38 -10.21 3.62
CA LEU A 65 0.11 -9.52 3.91
C LEU A 65 -1.11 -10.34 3.47
N GLY A 66 -0.93 -11.43 2.76
CA GLY A 66 -2.03 -12.23 2.23
C GLY A 66 -2.73 -11.58 1.03
N ILE A 67 -2.01 -10.72 0.31
CA ILE A 67 -2.53 -10.02 -0.87
C ILE A 67 -2.05 -10.75 -2.13
N PHE A 68 -2.97 -10.99 -3.07
CA PHE A 68 -2.67 -11.58 -4.38
C PHE A 68 -2.99 -10.55 -5.45
N PRO A 69 -2.07 -9.62 -5.73
CA PRO A 69 -2.37 -8.46 -6.55
C PRO A 69 -2.49 -8.83 -8.04
N LYS A 70 -3.45 -8.20 -8.71
CA LYS A 70 -3.54 -8.20 -10.18
C LYS A 70 -2.62 -7.16 -10.79
N TRP A 71 -2.27 -6.14 -10.01
CA TRP A 71 -1.32 -5.10 -10.37
C TRP A 71 -0.39 -4.85 -9.19
N ALA A 72 0.89 -4.72 -9.48
CA ALA A 72 1.90 -4.42 -8.48
C ALA A 72 2.97 -3.51 -9.05
N ASP A 73 3.55 -2.67 -8.20
CA ASP A 73 4.62 -1.74 -8.55
C ASP A 73 5.61 -1.61 -7.40
N ASN A 74 6.82 -1.21 -7.73
CA ASN A 74 7.85 -0.89 -6.75
C ASN A 74 8.61 0.32 -7.26
N THR A 75 8.25 1.49 -6.76
CA THR A 75 8.91 2.74 -7.12
C THR A 75 9.66 3.30 -5.93
N VAL A 76 10.98 3.49 -6.09
CA VAL A 76 11.83 4.06 -5.06
C VAL A 76 12.61 5.23 -5.64
N VAL A 77 12.26 6.43 -5.21
CA VAL A 77 12.86 7.70 -5.63
C VAL A 77 13.23 8.57 -4.42
N GLY A 78 13.49 7.96 -3.28
CA GLY A 78 13.78 8.64 -2.03
C GLY A 78 12.52 8.89 -1.19
N GLY A 79 12.54 9.93 -0.35
CA GLY A 79 11.46 10.22 0.59
C GLY A 79 10.12 10.57 -0.04
N CYS A 80 10.09 10.92 -1.31
CA CYS A 80 8.85 11.22 -2.04
C CYS A 80 8.28 10.00 -2.79
N SER A 81 8.82 8.81 -2.58
CA SER A 81 8.41 7.59 -3.30
C SER A 81 6.91 7.33 -3.21
N TRP A 82 6.30 7.55 -2.05
CA TRP A 82 4.88 7.29 -1.82
C TRP A 82 3.96 8.18 -2.67
N PHE A 83 4.37 9.39 -2.98
CA PHE A 83 3.64 10.27 -3.90
C PHE A 83 3.65 9.72 -5.32
N PHE A 84 4.79 9.20 -5.77
CA PHE A 84 4.89 8.53 -7.08
C PHE A 84 4.06 7.25 -7.10
N GLN A 85 4.08 6.47 -6.03
CA GLN A 85 3.28 5.27 -5.90
C GLN A 85 1.78 5.58 -5.93
N LEU A 86 1.37 6.65 -5.26
CA LEU A 86 -0.02 7.13 -5.30
C LEU A 86 -0.43 7.49 -6.73
N ARG A 87 0.39 8.24 -7.45
CA ARG A 87 0.13 8.57 -8.85
C ARG A 87 0.00 7.31 -9.71
N ASN A 88 0.90 6.35 -9.53
CA ASN A 88 0.88 5.09 -10.27
C ASN A 88 -0.36 4.27 -9.93
N ALA A 89 -0.76 4.23 -8.67
CA ALA A 89 -1.98 3.55 -8.23
C ALA A 89 -3.24 4.17 -8.87
N VAL A 90 -3.34 5.48 -8.88
CA VAL A 90 -4.46 6.20 -9.52
C VAL A 90 -4.53 5.85 -11.01
N ALA A 91 -3.39 5.84 -11.69
CA ALA A 91 -3.31 5.48 -13.10
C ALA A 91 -3.73 4.02 -13.34
N ALA A 92 -3.29 3.10 -12.48
CA ALA A 92 -3.63 1.68 -12.59
C ALA A 92 -5.13 1.43 -12.40
N ILE A 93 -5.74 2.10 -11.43
CA ILE A 93 -7.19 2.02 -11.19
C ILE A 93 -7.95 2.55 -12.40
N HIS A 94 -7.54 3.72 -12.90
CA HIS A 94 -8.19 4.32 -14.06
C HIS A 94 -8.06 3.45 -15.33
N ALA A 95 -6.92 2.79 -15.49
CA ALA A 95 -6.67 1.87 -16.61
C ALA A 95 -7.43 0.54 -16.48
N GLY A 96 -8.05 0.26 -15.35
CA GLY A 96 -8.80 -0.97 -15.12
C GLY A 96 -7.93 -2.15 -14.69
N TYR A 97 -6.70 -1.93 -14.27
CA TYR A 97 -5.81 -3.00 -13.81
C TYR A 97 -6.19 -3.53 -12.42
N CYS A 98 -6.74 -2.67 -11.58
CA CYS A 98 -7.15 -2.99 -10.23
C CYS A 98 -8.18 -1.97 -9.73
N ASN A 99 -8.78 -2.26 -8.57
CA ASN A 99 -9.80 -1.39 -7.99
C ASN A 99 -9.40 -0.84 -6.62
N THR A 100 -8.63 -1.58 -5.85
CA THR A 100 -8.24 -1.22 -4.48
C THR A 100 -6.75 -1.47 -4.31
N VAL A 101 -6.01 -0.43 -4.03
CA VAL A 101 -4.54 -0.49 -3.92
C VAL A 101 -4.11 -0.21 -2.48
N LEU A 102 -3.24 -1.05 -1.96
CA LEU A 102 -2.49 -0.78 -0.73
C LEU A 102 -1.11 -0.24 -1.11
N ILE A 103 -0.74 0.85 -0.46
CA ILE A 103 0.58 1.49 -0.58
C ILE A 103 1.27 1.40 0.78
N VAL A 104 2.46 0.82 0.81
CA VAL A 104 3.25 0.66 2.05
C VAL A 104 4.64 1.21 1.91
#